data_0252f463b3c826cdde62726625ee2e4b
#
_entry.id   0252f463b3c826cdde62726625ee2e4b
#
_cell.length_a   1.000
_cell.length_b   1.000
_cell.length_c   1.000
_cell.angle_alpha   90.00
_cell.angle_beta   90.00
_cell.angle_gamma   90.00
#
_symmetry.space_group_name_H-M   'P 1'
#
loop_
_entity.id
_entity.type
_entity.pdbx_description
1 polymer ?
#
loop_
_entity_poly.entity_id
_entity_poly.type
_entity_poly.pdbx_seq_one_letter_code
_entity_poly.pdbx_strand_id
1 'polypeptide(L)'
;MIVLKESIHVQKDLSPVFKYTSDFGNIQDWDPGVIASKKKTAGTVGVGSVYDLTLKFGPFRPGMQYVITEYTPNVRVVLKGKGDAFSATDTISFIQTGDGTRIDYQAKIEFSGFADHL
;
A
#
# COMPACT_ATOMS: atom_id res chain seq x y z
N MET A 1 15.51 -2.86 9.16
CA MET A 1 14.21 -2.28 8.76
C MET A 1 14.44 -1.02 7.94
N ILE A 2 13.70 -0.89 6.87
CA ILE A 2 13.69 0.34 6.06
C ILE A 2 12.34 1.01 6.27
N VAL A 3 12.36 2.33 6.49
CA VAL A 3 11.12 3.11 6.62
C VAL A 3 11.12 4.17 5.53
N LEU A 4 10.09 4.13 4.67
CA LEU A 4 9.86 5.11 3.62
C LEU A 4 8.65 5.93 4.00
N LYS A 5 8.76 7.25 3.84
CA LYS A 5 7.66 8.18 4.13
C LYS A 5 7.50 9.18 3.00
N GLU A 6 6.26 9.42 2.61
CA GLU A 6 5.93 10.45 1.62
C GLU A 6 4.63 11.14 2.01
N SER A 7 4.52 12.41 1.65
CA SER A 7 3.31 13.19 1.84
C SER A 7 2.98 13.87 0.52
N ILE A 8 1.73 13.74 0.09
CA ILE A 8 1.24 14.28 -1.18
C ILE A 8 -0.04 15.05 -0.91
N HIS A 9 -0.18 16.20 -1.57
CA HIS A 9 -1.42 16.96 -1.57
C HIS A 9 -2.07 16.90 -2.96
N VAL A 10 -3.36 16.58 -2.98
CA VAL A 10 -4.15 16.58 -4.23
C VAL A 10 -5.37 17.49 -4.06
N GLN A 11 -5.71 18.23 -5.13
CA GLN A 11 -6.86 19.13 -5.14
C GLN A 11 -8.13 18.37 -5.53
N LYS A 12 -8.47 17.36 -4.74
CA LYS A 12 -9.65 16.52 -4.94
C LYS A 12 -10.24 16.15 -3.58
N ASP A 13 -11.53 15.87 -3.59
CA ASP A 13 -12.29 15.55 -2.37
C ASP A 13 -11.78 14.28 -1.69
N LEU A 14 -11.87 14.28 -0.37
CA LEU A 14 -11.37 13.21 0.48
C LEU A 14 -11.98 11.84 0.15
N SER A 15 -13.29 11.75 0.02
CA SER A 15 -13.94 10.44 -0.15
C SER A 15 -13.52 9.71 -1.43
N PRO A 16 -13.56 10.35 -2.62
CA PRO A 16 -13.08 9.66 -3.83
C PRO A 16 -11.58 9.39 -3.81
N VAL A 17 -10.78 10.27 -3.21
CA VAL A 17 -9.34 10.04 -3.08
C VAL A 17 -9.08 8.83 -2.19
N PHE A 18 -9.78 8.73 -1.07
CA PHE A 18 -9.64 7.58 -0.19
C PHE A 18 -10.00 6.26 -0.90
N LYS A 19 -11.15 6.24 -1.56
CA LYS A 19 -11.61 5.03 -2.26
C LYS A 19 -10.63 4.56 -3.32
N TYR A 20 -10.09 5.49 -4.09
CA TYR A 20 -9.15 5.16 -5.16
C TYR A 20 -7.81 4.68 -4.60
N THR A 21 -7.26 5.40 -3.63
CA THR A 21 -5.93 5.14 -3.10
C THR A 21 -5.89 3.89 -2.21
N SER A 22 -6.93 3.63 -1.44
CA SER A 22 -6.98 2.49 -0.53
C SER A 22 -7.19 1.16 -1.24
N ASP A 23 -7.64 1.17 -2.50
CA ASP A 23 -7.75 -0.03 -3.31
C ASP A 23 -6.40 -0.30 -3.99
N PHE A 24 -5.63 -1.25 -3.46
CA PHE A 24 -4.32 -1.60 -4.02
C PHE A 24 -4.39 -2.23 -5.41
N GLY A 25 -5.57 -2.55 -5.90
CA GLY A 25 -5.73 -2.85 -7.33
C GLY A 25 -5.32 -1.68 -8.22
N ASN A 26 -5.35 -0.45 -7.70
CA ASN A 26 -4.97 0.77 -8.41
C ASN A 26 -3.51 1.20 -8.14
N ILE A 27 -2.78 0.52 -7.25
CA ILE A 27 -1.48 1.01 -6.79
C ILE A 27 -0.47 1.15 -7.94
N GLN A 28 -0.56 0.32 -8.96
CA GLN A 28 0.33 0.42 -10.11
C GLN A 28 0.19 1.74 -10.87
N ASP A 29 -0.92 2.44 -10.69
CA ASP A 29 -1.16 3.72 -11.37
C ASP A 29 -0.43 4.88 -10.69
N TRP A 30 -0.10 4.76 -9.41
CA TRP A 30 0.49 5.87 -8.67
C TRP A 30 1.81 5.53 -7.97
N ASP A 31 2.21 4.27 -7.89
CA ASP A 31 3.50 3.87 -7.32
C ASP A 31 4.38 3.27 -8.41
N PRO A 32 5.45 3.97 -8.82
CA PRO A 32 6.34 3.48 -9.88
C PRO A 32 7.13 2.23 -9.49
N GLY A 33 7.19 1.90 -8.20
CA GLY A 33 7.81 0.66 -7.73
C GLY A 33 6.93 -0.57 -7.91
N VAL A 34 5.70 -0.41 -8.38
CA VAL A 34 4.76 -1.52 -8.60
C VAL A 34 4.50 -1.65 -10.09
N ILE A 35 4.80 -2.82 -10.65
CA ILE A 35 4.61 -3.11 -12.08
C ILE A 35 3.19 -3.57 -12.34
N ALA A 36 2.64 -4.39 -11.45
CA ALA A 36 1.31 -4.97 -11.62
C ALA A 36 0.66 -5.19 -10.26
N SER A 37 -0.64 -5.07 -10.21
CA SER A 37 -1.43 -5.35 -9.01
C SER A 37 -2.76 -5.99 -9.41
N LYS A 38 -3.23 -6.93 -8.60
CA LYS A 38 -4.48 -7.61 -8.84
C LYS A 38 -5.17 -7.92 -7.51
N LYS A 39 -6.42 -7.51 -7.39
CA LYS A 39 -7.25 -7.89 -6.25
C LYS A 39 -7.67 -9.35 -6.37
N LYS A 40 -7.33 -10.15 -5.38
CA LYS A 40 -7.62 -11.59 -5.38
C LYS A 40 -8.96 -11.94 -4.79
N THR A 41 -9.45 -11.13 -3.88
CA THR A 41 -10.73 -11.36 -3.21
C THR A 41 -11.86 -10.67 -3.94
N ALA A 42 -13.04 -11.27 -3.92
CA ALA A 42 -14.25 -10.66 -4.46
C ALA A 42 -14.85 -9.68 -3.46
N GLY A 43 -15.76 -8.85 -3.93
CA GLY A 43 -16.53 -7.96 -3.08
C GLY A 43 -15.91 -6.61 -2.83
N THR A 44 -16.51 -5.88 -1.92
CA THR A 44 -16.12 -4.52 -1.57
C THR A 44 -14.75 -4.50 -0.88
N VAL A 45 -13.95 -3.48 -1.18
CA VAL A 45 -12.66 -3.26 -0.52
C VAL A 45 -12.87 -3.01 0.98
N GLY A 46 -12.12 -3.71 1.81
CA GLY A 46 -12.18 -3.59 3.25
C GLY A 46 -11.19 -4.54 3.92
N VAL A 47 -11.31 -4.66 5.23
CA VAL A 47 -10.46 -5.60 5.99
C VAL A 47 -10.61 -7.01 5.42
N GLY A 48 -9.47 -7.65 5.17
CA GLY A 48 -9.44 -8.99 4.57
C GLY A 48 -9.29 -8.99 3.05
N SER A 49 -9.40 -7.85 2.37
CA SER A 49 -9.11 -7.78 0.93
C SER A 49 -7.65 -8.13 0.68
N VAL A 50 -7.41 -8.99 -0.31
CA VAL A 50 -6.08 -9.52 -0.64
C VAL A 50 -5.70 -9.09 -2.04
N TYR A 51 -4.43 -8.70 -2.20
CA TYR A 51 -3.88 -8.22 -3.47
C TYR A 51 -2.56 -8.92 -3.78
N ASP A 52 -2.38 -9.34 -5.03
CA ASP A 52 -1.09 -9.79 -5.53
C ASP A 52 -0.42 -8.64 -6.26
N LEU A 53 0.80 -8.30 -5.84
CA LEU A 53 1.60 -7.26 -6.46
C LEU A 53 2.87 -7.85 -7.03
N THR A 54 3.31 -7.30 -8.16
CA THR A 54 4.65 -7.51 -8.70
C THR A 54 5.41 -6.21 -8.57
N LEU A 55 6.53 -6.24 -7.87
CA LEU A 55 7.32 -5.05 -7.60
C LEU A 55 8.49 -4.95 -8.56
N LYS A 56 9.03 -3.75 -8.68
CA LYS A 56 10.28 -3.49 -9.39
C LYS A 56 11.35 -3.19 -8.35
N PHE A 57 12.37 -4.05 -8.27
CA PHE A 57 13.45 -3.89 -7.30
C PHE A 57 14.78 -4.13 -8.03
N GLY A 58 15.32 -3.06 -8.63
CA GLY A 58 16.50 -3.17 -9.49
C GLY A 58 16.21 -4.13 -10.66
N PRO A 59 17.06 -5.15 -10.89
CA PRO A 59 16.80 -6.16 -11.92
C PRO A 59 15.78 -7.22 -11.50
N PHE A 60 15.33 -7.19 -10.25
CA PHE A 60 14.42 -8.19 -9.71
C PHE A 60 12.97 -7.77 -9.85
N ARG A 61 12.08 -8.77 -9.90
CA ARG A 61 10.62 -8.57 -10.00
C ARG A 61 9.91 -9.44 -8.95
N PRO A 62 10.08 -9.12 -7.65
CA PRO A 62 9.47 -9.96 -6.61
C PRO A 62 7.97 -9.82 -6.58
N GLY A 63 7.30 -10.94 -6.27
CA GLY A 63 5.88 -10.95 -5.97
C GLY A 63 5.66 -10.72 -4.49
N MET A 64 4.61 -9.98 -4.18
CA MET A 64 4.17 -9.72 -2.81
C MET A 64 2.67 -9.95 -2.72
N GLN A 65 2.22 -10.50 -1.60
CA GLN A 65 0.79 -10.57 -1.32
C GLN A 65 0.48 -9.63 -0.16
N TYR A 66 -0.45 -8.71 -0.40
CA TYR A 66 -0.88 -7.73 0.60
C TYR A 66 -2.29 -8.03 1.07
N VAL A 67 -2.53 -7.82 2.35
CA VAL A 67 -3.87 -7.93 2.93
C VAL A 67 -4.18 -6.66 3.72
N ILE A 68 -5.40 -6.13 3.57
CA ILE A 68 -5.87 -5.01 4.37
C ILE A 68 -6.14 -5.51 5.78
N THR A 69 -5.46 -4.93 6.76
CA THR A 69 -5.62 -5.26 8.18
C THR A 69 -6.37 -4.19 8.96
N GLU A 70 -6.42 -2.96 8.45
CA GLU A 70 -7.21 -1.89 9.03
C GLU A 70 -7.83 -1.06 7.89
N TYR A 71 -9.10 -0.73 8.02
CA TYR A 71 -9.80 0.05 7.01
C TYR A 71 -10.78 0.99 7.72
N THR A 72 -10.37 2.24 7.85
CA THR A 72 -11.20 3.28 8.46
C THR A 72 -11.53 4.31 7.37
N PRO A 73 -12.76 4.31 6.83
CA PRO A 73 -13.11 5.16 5.70
C PRO A 73 -12.74 6.62 5.92
N ASN A 74 -12.09 7.20 4.91
CA ASN A 74 -11.64 8.60 4.88
C ASN A 74 -10.57 8.96 5.91
N VAL A 75 -10.04 7.99 6.64
CA VAL A 75 -9.05 8.21 7.70
C VAL A 75 -7.77 7.45 7.42
N ARG A 76 -7.84 6.12 7.33
CA ARG A 76 -6.63 5.33 7.23
C ARG A 76 -6.89 3.93 6.70
N VAL A 77 -5.93 3.43 5.92
CA VAL A 77 -5.85 2.02 5.54
C VAL A 77 -4.47 1.49 5.90
N VAL A 78 -4.42 0.29 6.44
CA VAL A 78 -3.17 -0.42 6.74
C VAL A 78 -3.18 -1.74 6.01
N LEU A 79 -2.08 -2.03 5.29
CA LEU A 79 -1.90 -3.27 4.59
C LEU A 79 -0.61 -3.93 5.04
N LYS A 80 -0.65 -5.25 5.18
CA LYS A 80 0.53 -6.06 5.45
C LYS A 80 0.85 -6.90 4.23
N GLY A 81 2.08 -6.80 3.77
CA GLY A 81 2.57 -7.52 2.62
C GLY A 81 3.60 -8.56 3.00
N LYS A 82 3.60 -9.67 2.29
CA LYS A 82 4.55 -10.74 2.49
C LYS A 82 5.03 -11.28 1.16
N GLY A 83 6.33 -11.46 1.04
CA GLY A 83 7.00 -12.09 -0.08
C GLY A 83 8.06 -13.06 0.41
N ASP A 84 8.83 -13.63 -0.52
CA ASP A 84 9.85 -14.61 -0.17
C ASP A 84 11.04 -13.99 0.55
N ALA A 85 11.40 -12.75 0.20
CA ALA A 85 12.61 -12.10 0.70
C ALA A 85 12.35 -11.02 1.74
N PHE A 86 11.14 -10.49 1.81
CA PHE A 86 10.83 -9.41 2.74
C PHE A 86 9.34 -9.31 3.03
N SER A 87 9.01 -8.57 4.09
CA SER A 87 7.65 -8.22 4.45
C SER A 87 7.53 -6.71 4.58
N ALA A 88 6.32 -6.21 4.49
CA ALA A 88 6.08 -4.78 4.57
C ALA A 88 4.80 -4.48 5.33
N THR A 89 4.78 -3.32 5.98
CA THR A 89 3.54 -2.76 6.53
C THR A 89 3.39 -1.37 5.95
N ASP A 90 2.33 -1.18 5.19
CA ASP A 90 2.02 0.09 4.54
C ASP A 90 0.87 0.75 5.28
N THR A 91 1.10 1.98 5.73
CA THR A 91 0.08 2.79 6.40
C THR A 91 -0.17 4.03 5.57
N ILE A 92 -1.41 4.22 5.15
CA ILE A 92 -1.81 5.38 4.35
C ILE A 92 -2.89 6.13 5.12
N SER A 93 -2.59 7.37 5.48
CA SER A 93 -3.50 8.24 6.23
C SER A 93 -3.96 9.40 5.36
N PHE A 94 -5.19 9.86 5.59
CA PHE A 94 -5.84 10.85 4.76
C PHE A 94 -6.35 11.98 5.64
N ILE A 95 -6.10 13.22 5.22
CA ILE A 95 -6.54 14.41 5.95
C ILE A 95 -7.16 15.38 4.96
N GLN A 96 -8.39 15.82 5.24
CA GLN A 96 -9.02 16.85 4.44
C GLN A 96 -8.35 18.19 4.71
N THR A 97 -8.06 18.91 3.65
CA THR A 97 -7.48 20.26 3.69
C THR A 97 -8.50 21.27 3.15
N GLY A 98 -8.15 22.56 3.19
CA GLY A 98 -9.05 23.59 2.69
C GLY A 98 -9.39 23.49 1.22
N ASP A 99 -8.47 22.90 0.40
CA ASP A 99 -8.62 22.79 -1.05
C ASP A 99 -8.44 21.37 -1.59
N GLY A 100 -8.49 20.37 -0.73
CA GLY A 100 -8.35 18.99 -1.19
C GLY A 100 -8.03 17.99 -0.09
N THR A 101 -7.08 17.10 -0.36
CA THR A 101 -6.73 16.00 0.52
C THR A 101 -5.21 15.87 0.62
N ARG A 102 -4.69 15.74 1.84
CA ARG A 102 -3.31 15.33 2.08
C ARG A 102 -3.27 13.83 2.33
N ILE A 103 -2.37 13.15 1.65
CA ILE A 103 -2.14 11.72 1.79
C ILE A 103 -0.76 11.53 2.38
N ASP A 104 -0.69 10.89 3.55
CA ASP A 104 0.56 10.53 4.20
C ASP A 104 0.76 9.02 4.07
N TYR A 105 1.85 8.63 3.41
CA TYR A 105 2.18 7.23 3.14
C TYR A 105 3.43 6.84 3.90
N GLN A 106 3.38 5.71 4.59
CA GLN A 106 4.53 5.14 5.26
C GLN A 106 4.59 3.65 4.96
N ALA A 107 5.77 3.19 4.51
CA ALA A 107 6.05 1.76 4.34
C ALA A 107 7.19 1.37 5.25
N LYS A 108 6.97 0.36 6.08
CA LYS A 108 8.00 -0.27 6.90
C LYS A 108 8.33 -1.61 6.28
N ILE A 109 9.58 -1.78 5.87
CA ILE A 109 10.02 -2.96 5.12
C ILE A 109 11.05 -3.71 5.97
N GLU A 110 10.85 -5.01 6.14
CA GLU A 110 11.76 -5.89 6.85
C GLU A 110 12.21 -7.00 5.91
N PHE A 111 13.52 -7.22 5.86
CA PHE A 111 14.08 -8.32 5.11
C PHE A 111 14.01 -9.57 5.95
N SER A 112 13.51 -10.66 5.38
CA SER A 112 13.37 -11.95 6.03
C SER A 112 14.35 -12.94 5.41
N GLY A 113 14.51 -14.06 6.08
CA GLY A 113 15.40 -15.11 5.62
C GLY A 113 16.85 -14.88 5.97
N PHE A 114 17.46 -13.79 5.46
CA PHE A 114 18.85 -13.50 5.76
C PHE A 114 19.11 -13.29 7.25
N ALA A 115 18.27 -12.48 7.91
CA ALA A 115 18.41 -12.21 9.33
C ALA A 115 18.15 -13.46 10.18
N ASP A 116 17.31 -14.35 9.71
CA ASP A 116 16.96 -15.59 10.41
C ASP A 116 18.11 -16.61 10.38
N HIS A 117 19.09 -16.43 9.50
CA HIS A 117 20.23 -17.32 9.37
C HIS A 117 21.49 -16.80 10.08
N LEU A 118 21.39 -15.63 10.63
CA LEU A 118 22.46 -15.03 11.43
C LEU A 118 22.27 -15.33 12.90
#